data_01389d4588e5acd7e250fa1c361648a0
#
_entry.id   01389d4588e5acd7e250fa1c361648a0
#
_cell.length_a   1.000
_cell.length_b   1.000
_cell.length_c   1.000
_cell.angle_alpha   90.00
_cell.angle_beta   90.00
_cell.angle_gamma   90.00
#
_symmetry.space_group_name_H-M   'P 1'
#
loop_
_entity.id
_entity.type
_entity.pdbx_description
1 polymer ?
#
loop_
_entity_poly.entity_id
_entity_poly.type
_entity_poly.pdbx_seq_one_letter_code
_entity_poly.pdbx_strand_id
1 'polypeptide(L)'
;MNHSFTISRSANGFRARLLGVMALLFCLYMPLEAAAQAAPKIKMAYAKCAHCLSMSMVPGLAKGVDIEAINFTSGNDALTALVSKSVDIAQVTYLHFVTGLDKGMDLVAISGQVNGGSELVVAKDFPLAANDWVGLKKMIADYKAQGKPFRIAASRGNAQDLHMRGEFLKNGINPSRDVQFVNIPNPADHNAALQRGEIELIGTVEPFASQIRLGGVGKHFNFPYDQAAGKLTNLIVTRSDVIKEKPEAVKQTVAAIVSLVDQLNKDKQAWVDSIVKGTGLDRGIATEALQNAYPDYTMYRGATLAIADMMRDLKYISRDVNADIEKNMNYSFLTSITGKTPKDLGY
;
A
#
# COMPACT_ATOMS: atom_id res chain seq x y z
N MET A 1 -74.58 81.85 0.05
CA MET A 1 -73.37 81.25 -0.62
C MET A 1 -72.54 80.55 0.45
N ASN A 2 -72.81 79.26 0.59
CA ASN A 2 -72.17 78.45 1.63
C ASN A 2 -71.26 77.40 0.94
N HIS A 3 -70.01 77.45 1.24
CA HIS A 3 -69.03 76.37 0.84
C HIS A 3 -68.75 75.51 2.06
N SER A 4 -69.17 74.26 2.02
CA SER A 4 -68.78 73.21 2.98
C SER A 4 -67.52 72.51 2.50
N PHE A 5 -66.49 72.51 3.34
CA PHE A 5 -65.27 71.72 3.13
C PHE A 5 -65.40 70.40 3.88
N THR A 6 -65.37 69.30 3.16
CA THR A 6 -65.33 67.94 3.72
C THR A 6 -63.87 67.43 3.74
N ILE A 7 -63.37 67.12 4.92
CA ILE A 7 -62.00 66.52 5.08
C ILE A 7 -62.13 64.98 5.08
N SER A 8 -61.63 64.36 4.03
CA SER A 8 -61.51 62.90 3.94
C SER A 8 -60.22 62.50 4.61
N ARG A 9 -60.27 61.76 5.70
CA ARG A 9 -59.10 61.11 6.35
C ARG A 9 -58.85 59.76 5.69
N SER A 10 -57.69 59.62 5.00
CA SER A 10 -57.26 58.37 4.42
C SER A 10 -56.64 57.41 5.49
N ALA A 11 -57.33 56.26 5.67
CA ALA A 11 -56.94 55.23 6.64
C ALA A 11 -55.91 54.19 6.08
N ASN A 12 -55.26 54.53 4.96
CA ASN A 12 -54.39 53.53 4.27
C ASN A 12 -52.91 53.51 4.64
N GLY A 13 -52.44 54.43 5.52
CA GLY A 13 -51.03 54.51 5.86
C GLY A 13 -50.56 53.52 6.92
N PHE A 14 -51.47 52.96 7.72
CA PHE A 14 -51.08 52.12 8.86
C PHE A 14 -50.96 50.64 8.50
N ARG A 15 -51.71 50.13 7.52
CA ARG A 15 -51.69 48.73 7.08
C ARG A 15 -50.43 48.40 6.23
N ALA A 16 -49.87 49.34 5.50
CA ALA A 16 -48.69 49.16 4.67
C ALA A 16 -47.39 49.06 5.51
N ARG A 17 -47.30 49.69 6.68
CA ARG A 17 -46.14 49.64 7.56
C ARG A 17 -46.09 48.36 8.40
N LEU A 18 -47.21 47.74 8.77
CA LEU A 18 -47.24 46.45 9.49
C LEU A 18 -46.85 45.26 8.60
N LEU A 19 -47.23 45.28 7.31
CA LEU A 19 -46.85 44.24 6.35
C LEU A 19 -45.35 44.28 6.00
N GLY A 20 -44.72 45.45 5.97
CA GLY A 20 -43.30 45.61 5.72
C GLY A 20 -42.40 45.07 6.86
N VAL A 21 -42.82 45.24 8.13
CA VAL A 21 -42.11 44.77 9.31
C VAL A 21 -42.24 43.25 9.46
N MET A 22 -43.40 42.65 9.14
CA MET A 22 -43.58 41.18 9.15
C MET A 22 -42.79 40.47 8.03
N ALA A 23 -42.60 41.07 6.86
CA ALA A 23 -41.81 40.53 5.76
C ALA A 23 -40.29 40.56 6.10
N LEU A 24 -39.80 41.58 6.81
CA LEU A 24 -38.41 41.67 7.26
C LEU A 24 -38.08 40.67 8.39
N LEU A 25 -39.02 40.35 9.26
CA LEU A 25 -38.81 39.33 10.34
C LEU A 25 -38.88 37.90 9.81
N PHE A 26 -39.54 37.65 8.69
CA PHE A 26 -39.58 36.30 8.08
C PHE A 26 -38.30 35.95 7.30
N CYS A 27 -37.58 36.94 6.80
CA CYS A 27 -36.25 36.72 6.16
C CYS A 27 -35.10 36.41 7.17
N LEU A 28 -35.31 36.67 8.47
CA LEU A 28 -34.31 36.36 9.53
C LEU A 28 -34.44 34.95 10.11
N TYR A 29 -35.46 34.19 9.71
CA TYR A 29 -35.69 32.77 10.09
C TYR A 29 -35.56 31.80 8.92
N MET A 30 -34.83 32.11 7.86
CA MET A 30 -34.36 31.04 6.98
C MET A 30 -33.35 30.21 7.78
N PRO A 31 -33.64 28.93 8.08
CA PRO A 31 -32.59 28.07 8.58
C PRO A 31 -31.44 28.12 7.58
N LEU A 32 -30.27 28.50 8.03
CA LEU A 32 -29.03 28.28 7.30
C LEU A 32 -28.96 26.75 7.19
N GLU A 33 -29.59 26.18 6.15
CA GLU A 33 -29.26 24.82 5.75
C GLU A 33 -27.76 24.89 5.46
N ALA A 34 -26.93 24.47 6.44
CA ALA A 34 -25.54 24.21 6.22
C ALA A 34 -25.52 23.20 5.07
N ALA A 35 -25.27 23.68 3.87
CA ALA A 35 -25.05 22.81 2.73
C ALA A 35 -24.02 21.78 3.21
N ALA A 36 -24.44 20.55 3.41
CA ALA A 36 -23.56 19.48 3.82
C ALA A 36 -22.47 19.42 2.74
N GLN A 37 -21.30 19.99 3.06
CA GLN A 37 -20.19 20.03 2.13
C GLN A 37 -19.85 18.59 1.81
N ALA A 38 -19.94 18.22 0.52
CA ALA A 38 -19.63 16.87 0.08
C ALA A 38 -18.24 16.46 0.63
N ALA A 39 -18.16 15.26 1.18
CA ALA A 39 -16.91 14.77 1.75
C ALA A 39 -15.79 14.86 0.70
N PRO A 40 -14.61 15.36 1.05
CA PRO A 40 -13.50 15.46 0.12
C PRO A 40 -13.14 14.08 -0.41
N LYS A 41 -12.85 13.99 -1.72
CA LYS A 41 -12.56 12.72 -2.39
C LYS A 41 -11.07 12.42 -2.42
N ILE A 42 -10.71 11.16 -2.10
CA ILE A 42 -9.37 10.58 -2.23
C ILE A 42 -9.43 9.36 -3.16
N LYS A 43 -8.57 9.32 -4.17
CA LYS A 43 -8.31 8.12 -4.96
C LYS A 43 -7.10 7.39 -4.39
N MET A 44 -7.28 6.13 -4.02
CA MET A 44 -6.27 5.30 -3.36
C MET A 44 -5.97 4.06 -4.17
N ALA A 45 -4.70 3.88 -4.56
CA ALA A 45 -4.21 2.70 -5.28
C ALA A 45 -3.70 1.61 -4.34
N TYR A 46 -3.93 0.35 -4.70
CA TYR A 46 -3.33 -0.83 -4.06
C TYR A 46 -3.10 -1.95 -5.08
N ALA A 47 -2.16 -2.85 -4.78
CA ALA A 47 -1.80 -3.95 -5.68
C ALA A 47 -2.64 -5.22 -5.43
N LYS A 48 -2.51 -6.22 -6.31
CA LYS A 48 -3.22 -7.50 -6.24
C LYS A 48 -2.36 -8.56 -5.52
N CYS A 49 -2.18 -8.39 -4.21
CA CYS A 49 -1.50 -9.38 -3.35
C CYS A 49 -2.30 -9.57 -2.05
N ALA A 50 -2.08 -10.66 -1.29
CA ALA A 50 -2.89 -10.98 -0.11
C ALA A 50 -2.93 -9.83 0.91
N HIS A 51 -1.77 -9.30 1.26
CA HIS A 51 -1.64 -8.19 2.19
C HIS A 51 -2.13 -6.85 1.58
N CYS A 52 -2.11 -6.71 0.24
CA CYS A 52 -2.57 -5.52 -0.46
C CYS A 52 -4.10 -5.45 -0.54
N LEU A 53 -4.76 -6.57 -0.79
CA LEU A 53 -6.21 -6.63 -1.04
C LEU A 53 -7.06 -6.19 0.16
N SER A 54 -6.50 -6.23 1.39
CA SER A 54 -7.16 -5.65 2.56
C SER A 54 -7.45 -4.15 2.41
N MET A 55 -6.70 -3.42 1.56
CA MET A 55 -6.94 -2.00 1.28
C MET A 55 -8.32 -1.74 0.65
N SER A 56 -8.94 -2.74 0.02
CA SER A 56 -10.33 -2.66 -0.47
C SER A 56 -11.36 -2.44 0.63
N MET A 57 -10.99 -2.68 1.89
CA MET A 57 -11.85 -2.49 3.07
C MET A 57 -11.79 -1.05 3.62
N VAL A 58 -10.74 -0.28 3.28
CA VAL A 58 -10.52 1.09 3.80
C VAL A 58 -11.71 2.03 3.56
N PRO A 59 -12.39 2.03 2.38
CA PRO A 59 -13.55 2.89 2.16
C PRO A 59 -14.67 2.69 3.20
N GLY A 60 -14.91 1.44 3.63
CA GLY A 60 -15.92 1.11 4.63
C GLY A 60 -15.57 1.56 6.06
N LEU A 61 -14.31 1.90 6.31
CA LEU A 61 -13.79 2.37 7.60
C LEU A 61 -13.59 3.90 7.63
N ALA A 62 -13.71 4.55 6.48
CA ALA A 62 -13.46 5.98 6.33
C ALA A 62 -14.57 6.82 6.98
N LYS A 63 -14.18 7.92 7.65
CA LYS A 63 -15.09 8.91 8.23
C LYS A 63 -14.70 10.29 7.71
N GLY A 64 -15.66 11.05 7.19
CA GLY A 64 -15.43 12.43 6.73
C GLY A 64 -14.60 12.55 5.45
N VAL A 65 -14.35 11.46 4.74
CA VAL A 65 -13.67 11.40 3.44
C VAL A 65 -14.31 10.32 2.57
N ASP A 66 -14.49 10.60 1.29
CA ASP A 66 -14.93 9.63 0.27
C ASP A 66 -13.68 9.01 -0.38
N ILE A 67 -13.46 7.70 -0.18
CA ILE A 67 -12.28 6.98 -0.66
C ILE A 67 -12.69 6.07 -1.82
N GLU A 68 -12.15 6.34 -3.01
CA GLU A 68 -12.19 5.45 -4.16
C GLU A 68 -10.94 4.55 -4.15
N ALA A 69 -11.11 3.27 -3.77
CA ALA A 69 -10.03 2.30 -3.73
C ALA A 69 -9.89 1.58 -5.07
N ILE A 70 -8.74 1.72 -5.75
CA ILE A 70 -8.48 1.26 -7.11
C ILE A 70 -7.42 0.15 -7.08
N ASN A 71 -7.77 -1.02 -7.61
CA ASN A 71 -6.88 -2.19 -7.68
C ASN A 71 -5.99 -2.14 -8.93
N PHE A 72 -4.70 -2.36 -8.75
CA PHE A 72 -3.69 -2.48 -9.80
C PHE A 72 -3.05 -3.87 -9.80
N THR A 73 -2.45 -4.27 -10.92
CA THR A 73 -1.82 -5.59 -11.05
C THR A 73 -0.60 -5.72 -10.13
N SER A 74 0.17 -4.66 -9.96
CA SER A 74 1.42 -4.66 -9.18
C SER A 74 1.64 -3.35 -8.42
N GLY A 75 2.60 -3.36 -7.48
CA GLY A 75 3.05 -2.15 -6.78
C GLY A 75 3.72 -1.13 -7.73
N ASN A 76 4.36 -1.60 -8.80
CA ASN A 76 4.92 -0.72 -9.84
C ASN A 76 3.83 0.11 -10.52
N ASP A 77 2.68 -0.53 -10.84
CA ASP A 77 1.55 0.15 -11.49
C ASP A 77 0.91 1.16 -10.53
N ALA A 78 0.76 0.80 -9.24
CA ALA A 78 0.25 1.70 -8.21
C ALA A 78 1.16 2.93 -8.02
N LEU A 79 2.50 2.74 -8.01
CA LEU A 79 3.45 3.85 -7.96
C LEU A 79 3.34 4.75 -9.19
N THR A 80 3.24 4.15 -10.38
CA THR A 80 3.08 4.89 -11.64
C THR A 80 1.81 5.74 -11.61
N ALA A 81 0.69 5.19 -11.12
CA ALA A 81 -0.56 5.92 -10.98
C ALA A 81 -0.45 7.11 -9.99
N LEU A 82 0.31 6.94 -8.90
CA LEU A 82 0.56 8.03 -7.94
C LEU A 82 1.41 9.15 -8.57
N VAL A 83 2.52 8.81 -9.22
CA VAL A 83 3.44 9.77 -9.80
C VAL A 83 2.81 10.52 -10.99
N SER A 84 1.97 9.84 -11.78
CA SER A 84 1.20 10.45 -12.88
C SER A 84 -0.01 11.27 -12.40
N LYS A 85 -0.23 11.38 -11.07
CA LYS A 85 -1.36 12.09 -10.46
C LYS A 85 -2.74 11.49 -10.75
N SER A 86 -2.80 10.24 -11.23
CA SER A 86 -4.05 9.52 -11.45
C SER A 86 -4.73 9.12 -10.14
N VAL A 87 -3.94 8.98 -9.07
CA VAL A 87 -4.40 8.73 -7.69
C VAL A 87 -3.72 9.68 -6.71
N ASP A 88 -4.31 9.84 -5.53
CA ASP A 88 -3.82 10.73 -4.47
C ASP A 88 -2.90 10.01 -3.48
N ILE A 89 -3.21 8.76 -3.16
CA ILE A 89 -2.50 7.91 -2.18
C ILE A 89 -2.26 6.55 -2.83
N ALA A 90 -1.13 5.90 -2.53
CA ALA A 90 -0.86 4.55 -2.99
C ALA A 90 -0.27 3.68 -1.88
N GLN A 91 -0.74 2.44 -1.81
CA GLN A 91 -0.02 1.37 -1.14
C GLN A 91 1.07 0.87 -2.08
N VAL A 92 2.31 1.00 -1.65
CA VAL A 92 3.51 0.55 -2.37
C VAL A 92 4.42 -0.21 -1.42
N THR A 93 5.64 -0.53 -1.83
CA THR A 93 6.63 -1.15 -0.94
C THR A 93 7.70 -0.15 -0.51
N TYR A 94 8.45 -0.46 0.54
CA TYR A 94 9.65 0.31 0.94
C TYR A 94 10.62 0.46 -0.24
N LEU A 95 10.81 -0.59 -1.06
CA LEU A 95 11.62 -0.53 -2.28
C LEU A 95 11.13 0.56 -3.25
N HIS A 96 9.82 0.63 -3.48
CA HIS A 96 9.23 1.65 -4.36
C HIS A 96 9.46 3.06 -3.84
N PHE A 97 9.31 3.28 -2.53
CA PHE A 97 9.55 4.56 -1.89
C PHE A 97 11.01 4.99 -2.08
N VAL A 98 11.95 4.13 -1.72
CA VAL A 98 13.40 4.40 -1.85
C VAL A 98 13.80 4.62 -3.32
N THR A 99 13.32 3.78 -4.25
CA THR A 99 13.58 3.96 -5.68
C THR A 99 12.99 5.26 -6.22
N GLY A 100 11.81 5.65 -5.75
CA GLY A 100 11.18 6.92 -6.14
C GLY A 100 11.98 8.13 -5.66
N LEU A 101 12.50 8.08 -4.43
CA LEU A 101 13.39 9.14 -3.91
C LEU A 101 14.70 9.23 -4.70
N ASP A 102 15.31 8.09 -5.08
CA ASP A 102 16.50 8.07 -5.94
C ASP A 102 16.26 8.77 -7.29
N LYS A 103 15.05 8.63 -7.83
CA LYS A 103 14.63 9.28 -9.08
C LYS A 103 14.10 10.71 -8.91
N GLY A 104 14.15 11.26 -7.70
CA GLY A 104 13.65 12.61 -7.39
C GLY A 104 12.14 12.76 -7.47
N MET A 105 11.37 11.68 -7.31
CA MET A 105 9.92 11.73 -7.28
C MET A 105 9.42 12.37 -5.98
N ASP A 106 8.37 13.18 -6.06
CA ASP A 106 7.69 13.74 -4.89
C ASP A 106 6.86 12.65 -4.18
N LEU A 107 7.48 11.97 -3.23
CA LEU A 107 6.86 10.92 -2.43
C LEU A 107 7.03 11.21 -0.95
N VAL A 108 5.94 11.10 -0.19
CA VAL A 108 5.90 11.22 1.26
C VAL A 108 5.26 9.97 1.84
N ALA A 109 5.99 9.23 2.68
CA ALA A 109 5.45 8.10 3.43
C ALA A 109 4.64 8.60 4.63
N ILE A 110 3.43 8.08 4.81
CA ILE A 110 2.46 8.56 5.81
C ILE A 110 1.94 7.48 6.76
N SER A 111 2.13 6.19 6.43
CA SER A 111 1.78 5.04 7.27
C SER A 111 2.43 3.76 6.75
N GLY A 112 2.67 2.77 7.62
CA GLY A 112 2.74 1.36 7.25
C GLY A 112 1.34 0.79 7.03
N GLN A 113 1.24 -0.54 6.79
CA GLN A 113 -0.07 -1.21 6.65
C GLN A 113 0.02 -2.71 6.98
N VAL A 114 0.62 -3.54 6.16
CA VAL A 114 0.87 -4.98 6.43
C VAL A 114 2.25 -5.33 5.88
N ASN A 115 3.03 -6.02 6.68
CA ASN A 115 4.34 -6.53 6.32
C ASN A 115 4.31 -8.05 6.01
N GLY A 116 5.39 -8.60 5.50
CA GLY A 116 5.50 -10.01 5.12
C GLY A 116 5.05 -10.29 3.69
N GLY A 117 4.52 -11.48 3.47
CA GLY A 117 3.96 -11.92 2.20
C GLY A 117 4.97 -12.45 1.18
N SER A 118 6.28 -12.28 1.38
CA SER A 118 7.29 -12.83 0.47
C SER A 118 7.69 -14.25 0.87
N GLU A 119 7.90 -15.10 -0.12
CA GLU A 119 8.37 -16.48 0.07
C GLU A 119 9.28 -16.91 -1.08
N LEU A 120 10.33 -17.66 -0.77
CA LEU A 120 11.13 -18.39 -1.75
C LEU A 120 10.59 -19.80 -1.88
N VAL A 121 10.25 -20.17 -3.11
CA VAL A 121 9.67 -21.47 -3.44
C VAL A 121 10.51 -22.15 -4.52
N VAL A 122 10.79 -23.44 -4.36
CA VAL A 122 11.46 -24.28 -5.37
C VAL A 122 10.46 -25.26 -5.95
N ALA A 123 10.74 -25.80 -7.15
CA ALA A 123 9.93 -26.84 -7.73
C ALA A 123 9.78 -28.03 -6.77
N LYS A 124 8.63 -28.72 -6.79
CA LYS A 124 8.29 -29.79 -5.83
C LYS A 124 9.37 -30.86 -5.74
N ASP A 125 9.85 -31.33 -6.90
CA ASP A 125 10.80 -32.45 -7.01
C ASP A 125 12.27 -31.98 -6.95
N PHE A 126 12.49 -30.69 -6.71
CA PHE A 126 13.82 -30.13 -6.60
C PHE A 126 14.51 -30.64 -5.32
N PRO A 127 15.74 -31.20 -5.38
CA PRO A 127 16.37 -31.90 -4.25
C PRO A 127 16.99 -30.93 -3.23
N LEU A 128 16.22 -29.93 -2.78
CA LEU A 128 16.60 -28.98 -1.72
C LEU A 128 15.61 -29.08 -0.56
N ALA A 129 16.12 -29.17 0.66
CA ALA A 129 15.33 -28.97 1.87
C ALA A 129 15.07 -27.47 2.12
N ALA A 130 14.09 -27.17 2.98
CA ALA A 130 13.86 -25.80 3.43
C ALA A 130 15.14 -25.26 4.14
N ASN A 131 15.49 -24.03 3.83
CA ASN A 131 16.67 -23.32 4.36
C ASN A 131 18.04 -23.97 4.04
N ASP A 132 18.11 -24.91 3.11
CA ASP A 132 19.37 -25.54 2.71
C ASP A 132 20.17 -24.63 1.75
N TRP A 133 20.72 -23.56 2.29
CA TRP A 133 21.56 -22.62 1.55
C TRP A 133 22.88 -23.20 1.08
N VAL A 134 23.41 -24.21 1.79
CA VAL A 134 24.63 -24.93 1.39
C VAL A 134 24.34 -25.78 0.16
N GLY A 135 23.26 -26.54 0.19
CA GLY A 135 22.78 -27.32 -0.96
C GLY A 135 22.48 -26.43 -2.16
N LEU A 136 21.81 -25.28 -1.96
CA LEU A 136 21.52 -24.33 -3.03
C LEU A 136 22.80 -23.81 -3.70
N LYS A 137 23.81 -23.43 -2.93
CA LYS A 137 25.11 -22.99 -3.49
C LYS A 137 25.79 -24.11 -4.30
N LYS A 138 25.76 -25.33 -3.78
CA LYS A 138 26.30 -26.49 -4.49
C LYS A 138 25.57 -26.70 -5.82
N MET A 139 24.25 -26.66 -5.82
CA MET A 139 23.44 -26.83 -7.05
C MET A 139 23.72 -25.74 -8.09
N ILE A 140 23.83 -24.47 -7.66
CA ILE A 140 24.21 -23.37 -8.55
C ILE A 140 25.57 -23.66 -9.21
N ALA A 141 26.57 -24.15 -8.43
CA ALA A 141 27.86 -24.53 -8.93
C ALA A 141 27.80 -25.72 -9.90
N ASP A 142 27.02 -26.75 -9.58
CA ASP A 142 26.82 -27.95 -10.42
C ASP A 142 26.14 -27.57 -11.78
N TYR A 143 25.16 -26.68 -11.77
CA TYR A 143 24.55 -26.13 -12.99
C TYR A 143 25.58 -25.43 -13.85
N LYS A 144 26.37 -24.55 -13.23
CA LYS A 144 27.45 -23.82 -13.92
C LYS A 144 28.49 -24.77 -14.53
N ALA A 145 28.90 -25.82 -13.82
CA ALA A 145 29.82 -26.84 -14.32
C ALA A 145 29.29 -27.59 -15.52
N GLN A 146 27.95 -27.72 -15.64
CA GLN A 146 27.26 -28.33 -16.78
C GLN A 146 27.00 -27.32 -17.92
N GLY A 147 27.46 -26.08 -17.81
CA GLY A 147 27.18 -25.03 -18.79
C GLY A 147 25.72 -24.54 -18.80
N LYS A 148 24.95 -24.83 -17.73
CA LYS A 148 23.55 -24.47 -17.59
C LYS A 148 23.38 -23.31 -16.60
N PRO A 149 22.50 -22.34 -16.86
CA PRO A 149 22.16 -21.32 -15.88
C PRO A 149 21.24 -21.90 -14.80
N PHE A 150 21.48 -21.55 -13.54
CA PHE A 150 20.49 -21.70 -12.48
C PHE A 150 19.54 -20.49 -12.55
N ARG A 151 18.27 -20.73 -12.90
CA ARG A 151 17.30 -19.66 -13.16
C ARG A 151 16.48 -19.36 -11.92
N ILE A 152 16.50 -18.10 -11.50
CA ILE A 152 15.67 -17.59 -10.43
C ILE A 152 14.68 -16.56 -11.00
N ALA A 153 13.49 -16.43 -10.41
CA ALA A 153 12.51 -15.46 -10.88
C ALA A 153 11.89 -14.67 -9.73
N ALA A 154 11.40 -13.48 -10.06
CA ALA A 154 10.50 -12.66 -9.25
C ALA A 154 9.86 -11.59 -10.14
N SER A 155 8.85 -10.86 -9.62
CA SER A 155 8.42 -9.59 -10.21
C SER A 155 9.45 -8.51 -9.87
N ARG A 156 10.28 -8.14 -10.86
CA ARG A 156 11.38 -7.18 -10.68
C ARG A 156 10.88 -5.86 -10.13
N GLY A 157 11.60 -5.33 -9.13
CA GLY A 157 11.28 -4.04 -8.53
C GLY A 157 10.12 -4.06 -7.54
N ASN A 158 9.70 -5.24 -7.08
CA ASN A 158 8.74 -5.42 -5.97
C ASN A 158 9.44 -6.03 -4.74
N ALA A 159 8.74 -6.08 -3.60
CA ALA A 159 9.34 -6.50 -2.33
C ALA A 159 9.98 -7.90 -2.40
N GLN A 160 9.31 -8.88 -3.00
CA GLN A 160 9.82 -10.24 -3.09
C GLN A 160 11.12 -10.37 -3.91
N ASP A 161 11.34 -9.49 -4.89
CA ASP A 161 12.60 -9.41 -5.64
C ASP A 161 13.74 -8.90 -4.73
N LEU A 162 13.47 -7.81 -3.99
CA LEU A 162 14.44 -7.25 -3.04
C LEU A 162 14.77 -8.26 -1.93
N HIS A 163 13.76 -8.86 -1.32
CA HIS A 163 13.91 -9.84 -0.25
C HIS A 163 14.74 -11.05 -0.72
N MET A 164 14.41 -11.61 -1.89
CA MET A 164 15.17 -12.74 -2.47
C MET A 164 16.64 -12.39 -2.69
N ARG A 165 16.92 -11.23 -3.30
CA ARG A 165 18.31 -10.82 -3.59
C ARG A 165 19.08 -10.50 -2.33
N GLY A 166 18.45 -9.90 -1.33
CA GLY A 166 19.05 -9.64 -0.03
C GLY A 166 19.44 -10.94 0.68
N GLU A 167 18.55 -11.94 0.69
CA GLU A 167 18.86 -13.27 1.24
C GLU A 167 19.98 -13.98 0.49
N PHE A 168 19.99 -13.91 -0.84
CA PHE A 168 21.06 -14.48 -1.65
C PHE A 168 22.41 -13.88 -1.29
N LEU A 169 22.52 -12.54 -1.21
CA LEU A 169 23.74 -11.85 -0.81
C LEU A 169 24.21 -12.28 0.59
N LYS A 170 23.28 -12.30 1.56
CA LYS A 170 23.59 -12.71 2.93
C LYS A 170 24.15 -14.13 2.98
N ASN A 171 23.64 -15.02 2.15
CA ASN A 171 24.10 -16.40 2.06
C ASN A 171 25.30 -16.59 1.10
N GLY A 172 25.94 -15.50 0.64
CA GLY A 172 27.13 -15.55 -0.21
C GLY A 172 26.87 -15.96 -1.66
N ILE A 173 25.64 -15.77 -2.15
CA ILE A 173 25.24 -15.96 -3.56
C ILE A 173 25.07 -14.57 -4.19
N ASN A 174 25.85 -14.25 -5.22
CA ASN A 174 25.68 -12.99 -5.93
C ASN A 174 24.54 -13.11 -6.96
N PRO A 175 23.38 -12.44 -6.77
CA PRO A 175 22.21 -12.61 -7.62
C PRO A 175 22.38 -12.04 -9.05
N SER A 176 23.46 -11.30 -9.30
CA SER A 176 23.76 -10.75 -10.63
C SER A 176 24.80 -11.55 -11.41
N ARG A 177 25.55 -12.44 -10.73
CA ARG A 177 26.66 -13.19 -11.34
C ARG A 177 26.48 -14.70 -11.27
N ASP A 178 25.93 -15.21 -10.16
CA ASP A 178 25.92 -16.64 -9.87
C ASP A 178 24.68 -17.34 -10.40
N VAL A 179 23.62 -16.57 -10.71
CA VAL A 179 22.32 -17.08 -11.18
C VAL A 179 21.78 -16.25 -12.36
N GLN A 180 20.86 -16.81 -13.12
CA GLN A 180 20.13 -16.09 -14.17
C GLN A 180 18.77 -15.60 -13.65
N PHE A 181 18.56 -14.30 -13.63
CA PHE A 181 17.29 -13.72 -13.21
C PHE A 181 16.29 -13.66 -14.39
N VAL A 182 15.09 -14.21 -14.18
CA VAL A 182 13.94 -14.16 -15.08
C VAL A 182 12.91 -13.21 -14.48
N ASN A 183 12.54 -12.16 -15.20
CA ASN A 183 11.49 -11.27 -14.75
C ASN A 183 10.11 -11.81 -15.12
N ILE A 184 9.27 -12.11 -14.12
CA ILE A 184 7.87 -12.48 -14.30
C ILE A 184 7.02 -11.42 -13.59
N PRO A 185 6.56 -10.37 -14.31
CA PRO A 185 5.97 -9.19 -13.69
C PRO A 185 4.68 -9.45 -12.90
N ASN A 186 3.83 -10.36 -13.41
CA ASN A 186 2.56 -10.68 -12.78
C ASN A 186 2.72 -11.92 -11.86
N PRO A 187 2.56 -11.80 -10.54
CA PRO A 187 2.71 -12.94 -9.61
C PRO A 187 1.74 -14.11 -9.88
N ALA A 188 0.60 -13.87 -10.54
CA ALA A 188 -0.33 -14.94 -10.91
C ALA A 188 0.27 -15.95 -11.91
N ASP A 189 1.30 -15.54 -12.67
CA ASP A 189 1.97 -16.38 -13.67
C ASP A 189 3.11 -17.22 -13.07
N HIS A 190 3.49 -16.98 -11.80
CA HIS A 190 4.58 -17.65 -11.11
C HIS A 190 4.39 -19.15 -11.01
N ASN A 191 3.14 -19.58 -10.69
CA ASN A 191 2.79 -20.99 -10.60
C ASN A 191 3.06 -21.73 -11.92
N ALA A 192 2.59 -21.17 -13.04
CA ALA A 192 2.74 -21.79 -14.36
C ALA A 192 4.22 -21.86 -14.80
N ALA A 193 5.02 -20.81 -14.52
CA ALA A 193 6.42 -20.80 -14.88
C ALA A 193 7.23 -21.86 -14.12
N LEU A 194 6.95 -22.05 -12.82
CA LEU A 194 7.57 -23.10 -12.01
C LEU A 194 7.15 -24.50 -12.49
N GLN A 195 5.85 -24.69 -12.79
CA GLN A 195 5.31 -25.95 -13.27
C GLN A 195 5.89 -26.39 -14.62
N ARG A 196 6.16 -25.43 -15.53
CA ARG A 196 6.79 -25.71 -16.83
C ARG A 196 8.31 -25.91 -16.76
N GLY A 197 8.91 -25.79 -15.58
CA GLY A 197 10.36 -25.91 -15.41
C GLY A 197 11.13 -24.77 -16.12
N GLU A 198 10.54 -23.58 -16.25
CA GLU A 198 11.19 -22.41 -16.82
C GLU A 198 12.19 -21.77 -15.84
N ILE A 199 12.04 -22.08 -14.56
CA ILE A 199 12.82 -21.57 -13.43
C ILE A 199 13.01 -22.66 -12.37
N GLU A 200 14.11 -22.59 -11.61
CA GLU A 200 14.42 -23.52 -10.52
C GLU A 200 13.93 -23.00 -9.16
N LEU A 201 13.96 -21.68 -8.95
CA LEU A 201 13.53 -21.03 -7.71
C LEU A 201 12.79 -19.73 -8.03
N ILE A 202 11.76 -19.43 -7.25
CA ILE A 202 11.01 -18.18 -7.38
C ILE A 202 10.88 -17.46 -6.05
N GLY A 203 11.18 -16.16 -6.05
CA GLY A 203 10.72 -15.22 -5.04
C GLY A 203 9.32 -14.73 -5.40
N THR A 204 8.32 -15.20 -4.67
CA THR A 204 6.92 -14.89 -4.94
C THR A 204 6.24 -14.20 -3.77
N VAL A 205 4.98 -13.87 -3.91
CA VAL A 205 4.19 -13.15 -2.91
C VAL A 205 2.88 -13.89 -2.63
N GLU A 206 2.41 -13.81 -1.39
CA GLU A 206 1.09 -14.35 -1.04
C GLU A 206 -0.05 -13.61 -1.78
N PRO A 207 -1.12 -14.29 -2.22
CA PRO A 207 -1.48 -15.71 -1.97
C PRO A 207 -0.89 -16.70 -2.98
N PHE A 208 -0.06 -16.25 -3.91
CA PHE A 208 0.49 -17.10 -4.99
C PHE A 208 1.52 -18.10 -4.47
N ALA A 209 2.26 -17.77 -3.40
CA ALA A 209 3.12 -18.73 -2.72
C ALA A 209 2.32 -19.91 -2.16
N SER A 210 1.26 -19.63 -1.43
CA SER A 210 0.34 -20.65 -0.91
C SER A 210 -0.34 -21.46 -2.04
N GLN A 211 -0.72 -20.80 -3.14
CA GLN A 211 -1.25 -21.48 -4.32
C GLN A 211 -0.27 -22.52 -4.89
N ILE A 212 1.00 -22.14 -5.03
CA ILE A 212 2.07 -23.02 -5.55
C ILE A 212 2.28 -24.21 -4.61
N ARG A 213 2.35 -23.97 -3.30
CA ARG A 213 2.59 -25.02 -2.28
C ARG A 213 1.42 -25.96 -2.15
N LEU A 214 0.21 -25.46 -1.95
CA LEU A 214 -1.00 -26.26 -1.77
C LEU A 214 -1.43 -26.97 -3.06
N GLY A 215 -1.13 -26.36 -4.21
CA GLY A 215 -1.32 -26.99 -5.53
C GLY A 215 -0.28 -28.06 -5.86
N GLY A 216 0.72 -28.28 -5.00
CA GLY A 216 1.74 -29.31 -5.19
C GLY A 216 2.71 -29.06 -6.35
N VAL A 217 2.80 -27.83 -6.86
CA VAL A 217 3.72 -27.43 -7.93
C VAL A 217 5.11 -27.09 -7.37
N GLY A 218 5.17 -26.52 -6.20
CA GLY A 218 6.40 -26.17 -5.52
C GLY A 218 6.35 -26.46 -4.03
N LYS A 219 7.49 -26.31 -3.36
CA LYS A 219 7.63 -26.43 -1.91
C LYS A 219 8.36 -25.23 -1.33
N HIS A 220 8.06 -24.94 -0.08
CA HIS A 220 8.72 -23.88 0.69
C HIS A 220 10.22 -24.10 0.71
N PHE A 221 10.98 -23.04 0.42
CA PHE A 221 12.42 -23.01 0.63
C PHE A 221 12.78 -22.12 1.82
N ASN A 222 12.32 -20.84 1.83
CA ASN A 222 12.66 -19.89 2.87
C ASN A 222 11.64 -18.73 2.92
N PHE A 223 11.38 -18.16 4.11
CA PHE A 223 10.88 -16.81 4.23
C PHE A 223 12.06 -15.84 4.21
N PRO A 224 12.21 -14.98 3.19
CA PRO A 224 13.41 -14.19 2.97
C PRO A 224 13.47 -12.95 3.87
N TYR A 225 13.48 -13.13 5.19
CA TYR A 225 13.41 -12.06 6.17
C TYR A 225 14.65 -11.90 7.03
N ASP A 226 15.72 -12.67 6.75
CA ASP A 226 16.97 -12.59 7.48
C ASP A 226 18.01 -11.69 6.75
N GLN A 227 17.53 -10.61 6.12
CA GLN A 227 18.32 -9.59 5.44
C GLN A 227 17.88 -8.18 5.92
N ALA A 228 18.49 -7.10 5.40
CA ALA A 228 18.31 -5.74 5.91
C ALA A 228 16.86 -5.24 5.95
N ALA A 229 16.01 -5.65 4.99
CA ALA A 229 14.62 -5.27 4.99
C ALA A 229 13.78 -6.05 6.02
N GLY A 230 14.31 -7.16 6.55
CA GLY A 230 13.51 -8.05 7.38
C GLY A 230 12.24 -8.46 6.63
N LYS A 231 11.09 -8.38 7.28
CA LYS A 231 9.78 -8.62 6.68
C LYS A 231 9.06 -7.35 6.21
N LEU A 232 9.72 -6.19 6.19
CA LEU A 232 9.12 -4.93 5.79
C LEU A 232 8.70 -4.98 4.32
N THR A 233 7.45 -4.68 4.07
CA THR A 233 6.88 -4.77 2.72
C THR A 233 6.13 -3.51 2.36
N ASN A 234 4.99 -3.23 3.00
CA ASN A 234 4.09 -2.18 2.56
C ASN A 234 4.30 -0.86 3.28
N LEU A 235 4.22 0.18 2.48
CA LEU A 235 4.24 1.57 2.90
C LEU A 235 3.10 2.30 2.18
N ILE A 236 2.41 3.18 2.90
CA ILE A 236 1.41 4.07 2.33
C ILE A 236 2.10 5.38 2.00
N VAL A 237 2.05 5.77 0.75
CA VAL A 237 2.69 6.99 0.27
C VAL A 237 1.70 7.91 -0.43
N THR A 238 2.01 9.20 -0.39
CA THR A 238 1.31 10.27 -1.09
C THR A 238 2.30 11.26 -1.67
N ARG A 239 1.83 12.36 -2.25
CA ARG A 239 2.65 13.48 -2.74
C ARG A 239 2.48 14.70 -1.84
N SER A 240 3.47 15.61 -1.87
CA SER A 240 3.43 16.88 -1.11
C SER A 240 2.27 17.78 -1.53
N ASP A 241 1.90 17.81 -2.82
CA ASP A 241 0.76 18.57 -3.34
C ASP A 241 -0.56 18.09 -2.73
N VAL A 242 -0.78 16.78 -2.62
CA VAL A 242 -1.99 16.18 -2.01
C VAL A 242 -2.09 16.54 -0.53
N ILE A 243 -0.98 16.47 0.22
CA ILE A 243 -0.96 16.86 1.64
C ILE A 243 -1.32 18.35 1.79
N LYS A 244 -0.82 19.20 0.91
CA LYS A 244 -1.09 20.65 0.93
C LYS A 244 -2.54 20.98 0.57
N GLU A 245 -3.09 20.31 -0.46
CA GLU A 245 -4.41 20.61 -0.98
C GLU A 245 -5.55 19.95 -0.19
N LYS A 246 -5.29 18.75 0.38
CA LYS A 246 -6.30 17.91 1.03
C LYS A 246 -5.83 17.38 2.39
N PRO A 247 -5.26 18.20 3.31
CA PRO A 247 -4.59 17.71 4.52
C PRO A 247 -5.52 16.87 5.42
N GLU A 248 -6.76 17.32 5.60
CA GLU A 248 -7.72 16.60 6.44
C GLU A 248 -8.19 15.29 5.79
N ALA A 249 -8.38 15.26 4.47
CA ALA A 249 -8.72 14.04 3.75
C ALA A 249 -7.60 12.99 3.83
N VAL A 250 -6.33 13.40 3.72
CA VAL A 250 -5.17 12.52 3.95
C VAL A 250 -5.18 11.97 5.37
N LYS A 251 -5.40 12.84 6.38
CA LYS A 251 -5.48 12.44 7.79
C LYS A 251 -6.59 11.42 8.03
N GLN A 252 -7.80 11.66 7.51
CA GLN A 252 -8.93 10.74 7.65
C GLN A 252 -8.67 9.40 6.93
N THR A 253 -7.97 9.43 5.79
CA THR A 253 -7.55 8.19 5.10
C THR A 253 -6.55 7.40 5.93
N VAL A 254 -5.54 8.06 6.53
CA VAL A 254 -4.60 7.39 7.45
C VAL A 254 -5.35 6.83 8.67
N ALA A 255 -6.34 7.54 9.23
CA ALA A 255 -7.16 7.03 10.34
C ALA A 255 -7.94 5.77 9.95
N ALA A 256 -8.50 5.72 8.73
CA ALA A 256 -9.16 4.53 8.21
C ALA A 256 -8.16 3.35 8.04
N ILE A 257 -6.92 3.62 7.62
CA ILE A 257 -5.85 2.60 7.52
C ILE A 257 -5.43 2.09 8.89
N VAL A 258 -5.28 2.95 9.90
CA VAL A 258 -5.03 2.53 11.29
C VAL A 258 -6.15 1.63 11.79
N SER A 259 -7.41 2.02 11.56
CA SER A 259 -8.59 1.20 11.92
C SER A 259 -8.61 -0.14 11.18
N LEU A 260 -8.19 -0.18 9.91
CA LEU A 260 -8.02 -1.43 9.15
C LEU A 260 -6.99 -2.34 9.84
N VAL A 261 -5.80 -1.83 10.15
CA VAL A 261 -4.73 -2.61 10.80
C VAL A 261 -5.20 -3.19 12.13
N ASP A 262 -5.91 -2.39 12.94
CA ASP A 262 -6.49 -2.85 14.21
C ASP A 262 -7.53 -3.96 14.00
N GLN A 263 -8.36 -3.85 12.94
CA GLN A 263 -9.33 -4.89 12.58
C GLN A 263 -8.64 -6.18 12.13
N LEU A 264 -7.62 -6.09 11.25
CA LEU A 264 -6.89 -7.25 10.74
C LEU A 264 -6.15 -8.03 11.83
N ASN A 265 -5.73 -7.35 12.91
CA ASN A 265 -5.13 -7.99 14.08
C ASN A 265 -6.15 -8.73 14.96
N LYS A 266 -7.45 -8.35 14.90
CA LYS A 266 -8.52 -8.96 15.69
C LYS A 266 -9.24 -10.06 14.93
N ASP A 267 -9.55 -9.84 13.68
CA ASP A 267 -10.32 -10.76 12.82
C ASP A 267 -9.82 -10.72 11.37
N LYS A 268 -9.47 -11.89 10.88
CA LYS A 268 -8.96 -12.07 9.51
C LYS A 268 -10.03 -12.52 8.51
N GLN A 269 -11.29 -12.79 8.93
CA GLN A 269 -12.31 -13.35 8.02
C GLN A 269 -12.64 -12.42 6.85
N ALA A 270 -12.91 -11.13 7.11
CA ALA A 270 -13.17 -10.15 6.05
C ALA A 270 -11.95 -9.97 5.11
N TRP A 271 -10.75 -10.18 5.64
CA TRP A 271 -9.53 -10.17 4.82
C TRP A 271 -9.44 -11.39 3.91
N VAL A 272 -9.71 -12.59 4.42
CA VAL A 272 -9.85 -13.81 3.59
C VAL A 272 -10.86 -13.58 2.46
N ASP A 273 -12.04 -13.01 2.79
CA ASP A 273 -13.07 -12.70 1.80
C ASP A 273 -12.56 -11.71 0.72
N SER A 274 -11.79 -10.70 1.10
CA SER A 274 -11.20 -9.75 0.16
C SER A 274 -10.19 -10.40 -0.78
N ILE A 275 -9.40 -11.36 -0.28
CA ILE A 275 -8.45 -12.13 -1.09
C ILE A 275 -9.19 -13.03 -2.09
N VAL A 276 -10.18 -13.79 -1.63
CA VAL A 276 -11.01 -14.65 -2.50
C VAL A 276 -11.66 -13.82 -3.61
N LYS A 277 -12.31 -12.71 -3.25
CA LYS A 277 -12.96 -11.81 -4.19
C LYS A 277 -11.97 -11.18 -5.20
N GLY A 278 -10.80 -10.77 -4.72
CA GLY A 278 -9.80 -10.08 -5.55
C GLY A 278 -8.99 -11.00 -6.45
N THR A 279 -8.84 -12.28 -6.12
CA THR A 279 -7.99 -13.23 -6.85
C THR A 279 -8.75 -14.35 -7.52
N GLY A 280 -9.93 -14.72 -7.03
CA GLY A 280 -10.67 -15.92 -7.44
C GLY A 280 -10.09 -17.22 -6.89
N LEU A 281 -9.10 -17.16 -5.98
CA LEU A 281 -8.50 -18.35 -5.37
C LEU A 281 -9.39 -18.94 -4.27
N ASP A 282 -9.19 -20.22 -3.98
CA ASP A 282 -9.91 -20.92 -2.92
C ASP A 282 -9.67 -20.29 -1.54
N ARG A 283 -10.70 -20.36 -0.68
CA ARG A 283 -10.65 -19.87 0.70
C ARG A 283 -9.50 -20.48 1.50
N GLY A 284 -9.19 -21.75 1.30
CA GLY A 284 -8.07 -22.44 1.93
C GLY A 284 -6.72 -21.79 1.59
N ILE A 285 -6.51 -21.45 0.32
CA ILE A 285 -5.31 -20.71 -0.14
C ILE A 285 -5.27 -19.31 0.48
N ALA A 286 -6.39 -18.60 0.48
CA ALA A 286 -6.48 -17.27 1.07
C ALA A 286 -6.21 -17.27 2.58
N THR A 287 -6.69 -18.29 3.30
CA THR A 287 -6.46 -18.46 4.75
C THR A 287 -4.99 -18.78 5.04
N GLU A 288 -4.39 -19.70 4.30
CA GLU A 288 -2.97 -20.06 4.41
C GLU A 288 -2.07 -18.84 4.16
N ALA A 289 -2.37 -18.04 3.16
CA ALA A 289 -1.62 -16.83 2.80
C ALA A 289 -1.49 -15.85 3.97
N LEU A 290 -2.45 -15.80 4.89
CA LEU A 290 -2.44 -14.90 6.03
C LEU A 290 -1.54 -15.37 7.19
N GLN A 291 -0.94 -16.56 7.11
CA GLN A 291 0.10 -16.99 8.05
C GLN A 291 1.38 -16.18 7.90
N ASN A 292 1.65 -15.66 6.68
CA ASN A 292 2.79 -14.81 6.36
C ASN A 292 2.38 -13.34 6.19
N ALA A 293 1.45 -12.84 7.01
CA ALA A 293 0.97 -11.47 6.94
C ALA A 293 0.91 -10.84 8.34
N TYR A 294 1.55 -9.68 8.49
CA TYR A 294 1.80 -9.00 9.77
C TYR A 294 1.25 -7.57 9.70
N PRO A 295 -0.01 -7.32 10.11
CA PRO A 295 -0.61 -5.99 10.12
C PRO A 295 0.13 -5.05 11.08
N ASP A 296 0.62 -3.92 10.57
CA ASP A 296 1.38 -2.95 11.34
C ASP A 296 1.44 -1.61 10.60
N TYR A 297 0.88 -0.56 11.17
CA TYR A 297 0.92 0.79 10.60
C TYR A 297 2.21 1.57 10.90
N THR A 298 3.12 1.00 11.68
CA THR A 298 4.41 1.61 12.02
C THR A 298 5.28 1.79 10.76
N MET A 299 6.00 2.91 10.71
CA MET A 299 6.97 3.19 9.65
C MET A 299 8.39 3.11 10.24
N TYR A 300 9.20 2.15 9.80
CA TYR A 300 10.51 1.86 10.39
C TYR A 300 11.62 2.65 9.67
N ARG A 301 11.92 3.87 10.13
CA ARG A 301 12.96 4.72 9.52
C ARG A 301 14.33 4.04 9.49
N GLY A 302 14.82 3.54 10.62
CA GLY A 302 16.13 2.90 10.69
C GLY A 302 16.26 1.70 9.73
N ALA A 303 15.22 0.87 9.64
CA ALA A 303 15.20 -0.23 8.67
C ALA A 303 15.08 0.28 7.23
N THR A 304 14.38 1.41 6.99
CA THR A 304 14.30 2.02 5.65
C THR A 304 15.68 2.50 5.17
N LEU A 305 16.49 3.07 6.06
CA LEU A 305 17.88 3.45 5.76
C LEU A 305 18.73 2.21 5.43
N ALA A 306 18.61 1.13 6.21
CA ALA A 306 19.31 -0.13 5.92
C ALA A 306 18.84 -0.78 4.60
N ILE A 307 17.55 -0.66 4.26
CA ILE A 307 17.02 -1.05 2.95
C ILE A 307 17.69 -0.25 1.83
N ALA A 308 17.83 1.07 1.99
CA ALA A 308 18.47 1.91 0.97
C ALA A 308 19.93 1.54 0.75
N ASP A 309 20.68 1.24 1.80
CA ASP A 309 22.07 0.75 1.68
C ASP A 309 22.13 -0.59 0.93
N MET A 310 21.30 -1.57 1.28
CA MET A 310 21.20 -2.84 0.57
C MET A 310 20.78 -2.64 -0.91
N MET A 311 19.85 -1.72 -1.18
CA MET A 311 19.43 -1.42 -2.55
C MET A 311 20.55 -0.79 -3.38
N ARG A 312 21.42 0.01 -2.77
CA ARG A 312 22.61 0.57 -3.41
C ARG A 312 23.63 -0.54 -3.76
N ASP A 313 23.89 -1.45 -2.84
CA ASP A 313 24.76 -2.61 -3.07
C ASP A 313 24.24 -3.51 -4.19
N LEU A 314 22.93 -3.72 -4.25
CA LEU A 314 22.22 -4.48 -5.28
C LEU A 314 22.04 -3.72 -6.60
N LYS A 315 22.46 -2.45 -6.70
CA LYS A 315 22.32 -1.58 -7.87
C LYS A 315 20.89 -1.25 -8.27
N TYR A 316 19.96 -1.23 -7.31
CA TYR A 316 18.59 -0.72 -7.51
C TYR A 316 18.55 0.81 -7.53
N ILE A 317 19.40 1.44 -6.75
CA ILE A 317 19.55 2.90 -6.67
C ILE A 317 21.00 3.30 -6.94
N SER A 318 21.19 4.54 -7.37
CA SER A 318 22.50 5.07 -7.80
C SER A 318 23.13 6.04 -6.81
N ARG A 319 22.32 6.72 -5.99
CA ARG A 319 22.78 7.75 -5.05
C ARG A 319 22.44 7.41 -3.60
N ASP A 320 23.02 8.14 -2.67
CA ASP A 320 22.59 8.14 -1.27
C ASP A 320 21.27 8.93 -1.15
N VAL A 321 20.24 8.28 -0.60
CA VAL A 321 18.92 8.86 -0.39
C VAL A 321 18.57 8.99 1.09
N ASN A 322 19.52 8.85 2.00
CA ASN A 322 19.27 8.82 3.44
C ASN A 322 18.62 10.12 3.92
N ALA A 323 19.13 11.29 3.48
CA ALA A 323 18.53 12.59 3.82
C ALA A 323 17.11 12.75 3.24
N ASP A 324 16.84 12.18 2.06
CA ASP A 324 15.49 12.19 1.47
C ASP A 324 14.52 11.30 2.26
N ILE A 325 14.97 10.14 2.73
CA ILE A 325 14.17 9.23 3.59
C ILE A 325 13.81 9.96 4.89
N GLU A 326 14.78 10.58 5.57
CA GLU A 326 14.56 11.32 6.81
C GLU A 326 13.53 12.45 6.63
N LYS A 327 13.63 13.19 5.53
CA LYS A 327 12.74 14.30 5.21
C LYS A 327 11.32 13.83 4.84
N ASN A 328 11.19 12.71 4.14
CA ASN A 328 9.94 12.31 3.50
C ASN A 328 9.19 11.16 4.22
N MET A 329 9.63 10.73 5.40
CA MET A 329 8.82 9.89 6.30
C MET A 329 8.08 10.78 7.31
N ASN A 330 6.81 11.05 7.03
CA ASN A 330 5.99 11.98 7.82
C ASN A 330 5.15 11.25 8.88
N TYR A 331 5.59 11.29 10.12
CA TYR A 331 4.93 10.68 11.28
C TYR A 331 3.77 11.48 11.85
N SER A 332 3.58 12.75 11.45
CA SER A 332 2.62 13.66 12.08
C SER A 332 1.18 13.16 12.05
N PHE A 333 0.77 12.50 10.94
CA PHE A 333 -0.56 11.92 10.81
C PHE A 333 -0.78 10.79 11.82
N LEU A 334 0.14 9.81 11.86
CA LEU A 334 0.06 8.69 12.81
C LEU A 334 0.10 9.17 14.26
N THR A 335 0.99 10.09 14.62
CA THR A 335 1.06 10.72 15.96
C THR A 335 -0.27 11.36 16.32
N SER A 336 -0.85 12.15 15.43
CA SER A 336 -2.13 12.85 15.66
C SER A 336 -3.32 11.89 15.84
N ILE A 337 -3.30 10.73 15.16
CA ILE A 337 -4.40 9.76 15.18
C ILE A 337 -4.28 8.81 16.38
N THR A 338 -3.05 8.32 16.66
CA THR A 338 -2.82 7.27 17.65
C THR A 338 -2.42 7.77 19.04
N GLY A 339 -1.98 9.03 19.15
CA GLY A 339 -1.39 9.59 20.35
C GLY A 339 0.02 9.05 20.69
N LYS A 340 0.57 8.17 19.84
CA LYS A 340 1.91 7.60 20.01
C LYS A 340 2.98 8.60 19.62
N THR A 341 4.17 8.50 20.24
CA THR A 341 5.31 9.32 19.85
C THR A 341 5.91 8.85 18.50
N PRO A 342 6.64 9.70 17.78
CA PRO A 342 7.35 9.25 16.56
C PRO A 342 8.28 8.06 16.83
N LYS A 343 8.93 7.98 18.00
CA LYS A 343 9.77 6.86 18.41
C LYS A 343 8.99 5.53 18.49
N ASP A 344 7.78 5.57 19.06
CA ASP A 344 6.90 4.39 19.14
C ASP A 344 6.36 3.98 17.77
N LEU A 345 6.45 4.86 16.79
CA LEU A 345 6.03 4.67 15.40
C LEU A 345 7.20 4.35 14.46
N GLY A 346 8.41 4.06 15.02
CA GLY A 346 9.58 3.62 14.27
C GLY A 346 10.49 4.72 13.70
N TYR A 347 10.37 5.94 14.26
CA TYR A 347 11.25 7.09 13.93
C TYR A 347 12.70 6.85 14.32
#